data_ab05ac56887f9132b405416405c223eb
#
_entry.id   ab05ac56887f9132b405416405c223eb
#
_cell.length_a   1.000
_cell.length_b   1.000
_cell.length_c   1.000
_cell.angle_alpha   90.00
_cell.angle_beta   90.00
_cell.angle_gamma   90.00
#
_symmetry.space_group_name_H-M   'P 1'
#
loop_
_entity.id
_entity.type
_entity.pdbx_description
1 polymer ?
#
loop_
_entity_poly.entity_id
_entity_poly.type
_entity_poly.pdbx_seq_one_letter_code
_entity_poly.pdbx_strand_id
1 'polypeptide(L)'
;ERKHINVPDFRDETEALVERYKAKGTHISVNFRSIVKNFSHVDRYTHSIHPYPAKLITHIPYFFINNSYFLKDGDVVLDPFCGSGTVLLESILANKRAYGADANPLARLISEVKTEYIDPVIIRKNLKKILEKSRKVDNAKIPEIRNSTLWYTKKALAELSILKSVIDGLTDDTIRKFFMLNLSNISRKLSLAENHFNVCHFVVNDRKILLQESYNILSIKITNKKQC
;
A
#
# COMPACT_ATOMS: atom_id res chain seq x y z
N GLU A 1 -13.93 -22.29 -0.98
CA GLU A 1 -14.42 -22.15 0.42
C GLU A 1 -13.50 -21.21 1.15
N ARG A 2 -13.99 -20.02 1.53
CA ARG A 2 -13.23 -19.08 2.38
C ARG A 2 -13.19 -19.67 3.78
N LYS A 3 -12.02 -20.03 4.28
CA LYS A 3 -11.86 -20.37 5.69
C LYS A 3 -12.35 -19.17 6.51
N HIS A 4 -13.37 -19.37 7.33
CA HIS A 4 -13.81 -18.39 8.33
C HIS A 4 -12.61 -18.16 9.28
N ILE A 5 -11.91 -17.06 9.07
CA ILE A 5 -10.95 -16.58 10.05
C ILE A 5 -11.80 -16.14 11.24
N ASN A 6 -11.62 -16.79 12.37
CA ASN A 6 -12.30 -16.39 13.60
C ASN A 6 -11.77 -15.01 14.01
N VAL A 7 -12.49 -13.96 13.62
CA VAL A 7 -12.12 -12.58 13.93
C VAL A 7 -12.68 -12.26 15.30
N PRO A 8 -11.88 -11.79 16.26
CA PRO A 8 -12.37 -11.43 17.59
C PRO A 8 -13.35 -10.28 17.49
N ASP A 9 -14.43 -10.32 18.29
CA ASP A 9 -15.30 -9.17 18.54
C ASP A 9 -14.80 -8.42 19.77
N PHE A 10 -14.60 -7.11 19.66
CA PHE A 10 -14.09 -6.25 20.74
C PHE A 10 -15.21 -5.53 21.51
N ARG A 11 -16.42 -6.06 21.48
CA ARG A 11 -17.57 -5.47 22.18
C ARG A 11 -17.33 -5.35 23.69
N ASP A 12 -16.90 -6.43 24.33
CA ASP A 12 -16.71 -6.48 25.77
C ASP A 12 -15.64 -5.49 26.23
N GLU A 13 -14.52 -5.39 25.48
CA GLU A 13 -13.48 -4.40 25.75
C GLU A 13 -14.01 -2.97 25.62
N THR A 14 -14.91 -2.73 24.67
CA THR A 14 -15.54 -1.41 24.49
C THR A 14 -16.47 -1.08 25.64
N GLU A 15 -17.31 -2.01 26.08
CA GLU A 15 -18.19 -1.82 27.23
C GLU A 15 -17.39 -1.53 28.50
N ALA A 16 -16.31 -2.25 28.73
CA ALA A 16 -15.41 -1.97 29.86
C ALA A 16 -14.74 -0.60 29.77
N LEU A 17 -14.36 -0.14 28.56
CA LEU A 17 -13.81 1.20 28.37
C LEU A 17 -14.87 2.30 28.64
N VAL A 18 -16.11 2.09 28.22
CA VAL A 18 -17.23 3.02 28.47
C VAL A 18 -17.53 3.13 29.97
N GLU A 19 -17.59 2.01 30.69
CA GLU A 19 -17.79 2.02 32.15
C GLU A 19 -16.64 2.74 32.87
N ARG A 20 -15.41 2.50 32.47
CA ARG A 20 -14.24 3.20 33.02
C ARG A 20 -14.28 4.70 32.76
N TYR A 21 -14.75 5.12 31.56
CA TYR A 21 -14.94 6.53 31.21
C TYR A 21 -16.01 7.18 32.08
N LYS A 22 -17.17 6.52 32.25
CA LYS A 22 -18.28 7.00 33.10
C LYS A 22 -17.84 7.15 34.54
N ALA A 23 -17.15 6.14 35.09
CA ALA A 23 -16.68 6.16 36.48
C ALA A 23 -15.65 7.27 36.73
N LYS A 24 -14.79 7.57 35.76
CA LYS A 24 -13.76 8.61 35.90
C LYS A 24 -14.31 10.02 35.69
N GLY A 25 -15.34 10.21 34.86
CA GLY A 25 -15.91 11.49 34.51
C GLY A 25 -15.03 12.40 33.64
N THR A 26 -13.83 11.91 33.23
CA THR A 26 -12.88 12.64 32.40
C THR A 26 -12.26 11.70 31.35
N HIS A 27 -11.46 12.26 30.42
CA HIS A 27 -10.79 11.46 29.39
C HIS A 27 -10.00 10.28 29.97
N ILE A 28 -9.98 9.19 29.22
CA ILE A 28 -9.18 7.99 29.50
C ILE A 28 -8.17 7.75 28.36
N SER A 29 -6.99 7.28 28.72
CA SER A 29 -6.00 6.84 27.74
C SER A 29 -6.28 5.38 27.34
N VAL A 30 -6.28 5.11 26.04
CA VAL A 30 -6.51 3.78 25.47
C VAL A 30 -5.30 3.35 24.65
N ASN A 31 -4.74 2.20 24.96
CA ASN A 31 -3.67 1.60 24.19
C ASN A 31 -4.22 0.45 23.32
N PHE A 32 -4.53 0.75 22.07
CA PHE A 32 -5.08 -0.24 21.14
C PHE A 32 -4.12 -1.40 20.86
N ARG A 33 -2.80 -1.20 20.95
CA ARG A 33 -1.83 -2.30 20.78
C ARG A 33 -1.91 -3.33 21.91
N SER A 34 -2.27 -2.91 23.14
CA SER A 34 -2.45 -3.83 24.26
C SER A 34 -3.80 -4.53 24.26
N ILE A 35 -4.83 -3.92 23.67
CA ILE A 35 -6.17 -4.52 23.52
C ILE A 35 -6.15 -5.55 22.40
N VAL A 36 -5.64 -5.18 21.25
CA VAL A 36 -5.55 -6.06 20.07
C VAL A 36 -4.33 -6.99 20.24
N LYS A 37 -4.44 -7.93 21.18
CA LYS A 37 -3.42 -8.95 21.43
C LYS A 37 -3.33 -9.91 20.23
N ASN A 38 -2.16 -10.51 20.02
CA ASN A 38 -1.90 -11.50 18.96
C ASN A 38 -2.03 -10.94 17.52
N PHE A 39 -2.04 -9.64 17.36
CA PHE A 39 -1.96 -8.99 16.07
C PHE A 39 -0.50 -9.02 15.58
N SER A 40 -0.04 -10.23 15.23
CA SER A 40 1.38 -10.55 15.07
C SER A 40 2.05 -9.85 13.87
N HIS A 41 1.27 -9.28 12.94
CA HIS A 41 1.82 -8.65 11.73
C HIS A 41 1.07 -7.36 11.39
N VAL A 42 1.58 -6.23 11.89
CA VAL A 42 1.12 -4.87 11.53
C VAL A 42 1.14 -4.65 10.01
N ASP A 43 2.03 -5.36 9.32
CA ASP A 43 2.26 -5.27 7.88
C ASP A 43 1.67 -6.46 7.09
N ARG A 44 0.63 -7.10 7.64
CA ARG A 44 -0.07 -8.20 6.97
C ARG A 44 -0.69 -7.75 5.64
N TYR A 45 -0.85 -8.71 4.72
CA TYR A 45 -1.47 -8.50 3.42
C TYR A 45 -0.76 -7.40 2.61
N THR A 46 -1.54 -6.43 2.13
CA THR A 46 -1.08 -5.33 1.28
C THR A 46 -0.77 -4.04 2.03
N HIS A 47 -0.78 -4.05 3.39
CA HIS A 47 -0.50 -2.85 4.17
C HIS A 47 0.86 -2.21 3.86
N SER A 48 1.87 -3.00 3.52
CA SER A 48 3.22 -2.53 3.18
C SER A 48 3.47 -2.37 1.68
N ILE A 49 2.41 -2.30 0.85
CA ILE A 49 2.56 -2.24 -0.61
C ILE A 49 3.32 -1.00 -1.09
N HIS A 50 3.16 0.11 -0.39
CA HIS A 50 3.87 1.36 -0.64
C HIS A 50 4.09 2.13 0.67
N PRO A 51 5.27 2.75 0.89
CA PRO A 51 5.48 3.65 2.01
C PRO A 51 4.60 4.90 1.83
N TYR A 52 3.92 5.28 2.90
CA TYR A 52 3.10 6.49 2.94
C TYR A 52 3.27 7.17 4.30
N PRO A 53 3.56 8.49 4.35
CA PRO A 53 3.72 9.20 5.61
C PRO A 53 2.39 9.24 6.38
N ALA A 54 2.48 9.33 7.71
CA ALA A 54 1.32 9.43 8.60
C ALA A 54 0.27 8.30 8.41
N LYS A 55 0.71 7.10 8.06
CA LYS A 55 -0.17 5.92 7.95
C LYS A 55 -0.83 5.62 9.30
N LEU A 56 -2.16 5.45 9.31
CA LEU A 56 -2.89 5.05 10.50
C LEU A 56 -2.39 3.69 11.03
N ILE A 57 -2.22 3.59 12.35
CA ILE A 57 -1.85 2.34 13.02
C ILE A 57 -2.98 1.32 12.85
N THR A 58 -2.69 0.19 12.24
CA THR A 58 -3.68 -0.84 11.86
C THR A 58 -4.51 -1.37 13.04
N HIS A 59 -3.97 -1.36 14.26
CA HIS A 59 -4.69 -1.79 15.48
C HIS A 59 -5.96 -0.96 15.73
N ILE A 60 -5.96 0.33 15.34
CA ILE A 60 -7.11 1.22 15.56
C ILE A 60 -8.29 0.79 14.67
N PRO A 61 -8.20 0.82 13.34
CA PRO A 61 -9.31 0.39 12.51
C PRO A 61 -9.67 -1.09 12.73
N TYR A 62 -8.71 -1.96 13.02
CA TYR A 62 -8.99 -3.35 13.35
C TYR A 62 -9.91 -3.48 14.56
N PHE A 63 -9.67 -2.71 15.64
CA PHE A 63 -10.50 -2.69 16.83
C PHE A 63 -11.93 -2.21 16.53
N PHE A 64 -12.06 -1.08 15.81
CA PHE A 64 -13.39 -0.50 15.55
C PHE A 64 -14.20 -1.27 14.53
N ILE A 65 -13.57 -1.85 13.51
CA ILE A 65 -14.26 -2.57 12.43
C ILE A 65 -14.73 -3.95 12.90
N ASN A 66 -13.93 -4.62 13.74
CA ASN A 66 -14.28 -5.93 14.31
C ASN A 66 -14.93 -5.77 15.69
N ASN A 67 -15.96 -4.94 15.78
CA ASN A 67 -16.58 -4.56 17.04
C ASN A 67 -18.09 -4.37 16.86
N SER A 68 -18.87 -5.33 17.35
CA SER A 68 -20.32 -5.31 17.23
C SER A 68 -21.02 -4.21 18.06
N TYR A 69 -20.25 -3.52 18.92
CA TYR A 69 -20.74 -2.31 19.59
C TYR A 69 -20.94 -1.15 18.62
N PHE A 70 -20.06 -1.01 17.63
CA PHE A 70 -20.07 0.09 16.66
C PHE A 70 -20.66 -0.30 15.30
N LEU A 71 -20.39 -1.52 14.83
CA LEU A 71 -20.71 -1.97 13.47
C LEU A 71 -21.54 -3.26 13.49
N LYS A 72 -22.68 -3.22 12.84
CA LYS A 72 -23.57 -4.38 12.63
C LYS A 72 -23.28 -5.04 11.27
N ASP A 73 -23.87 -6.21 11.06
CA ASP A 73 -23.82 -6.84 9.75
C ASP A 73 -24.60 -6.01 8.71
N GLY A 74 -23.96 -5.81 7.56
CA GLY A 74 -24.52 -4.98 6.49
C GLY A 74 -24.12 -3.49 6.55
N ASP A 75 -23.56 -3.02 7.66
CA ASP A 75 -23.08 -1.65 7.76
C ASP A 75 -21.97 -1.35 6.77
N VAL A 76 -21.84 -0.07 6.44
CA VAL A 76 -20.88 0.47 5.48
C VAL A 76 -19.93 1.41 6.19
N VAL A 77 -18.65 1.24 5.96
CA VAL A 77 -17.58 2.09 6.52
C VAL A 77 -17.25 3.21 5.55
N LEU A 78 -17.21 4.44 6.02
CA LEU A 78 -16.75 5.60 5.26
C LEU A 78 -15.49 6.18 5.90
N ASP A 79 -14.42 6.31 5.12
CA ASP A 79 -13.19 7.02 5.49
C ASP A 79 -12.99 8.22 4.54
N PRO A 80 -13.41 9.44 4.94
CA PRO A 80 -13.33 10.62 4.08
C PRO A 80 -11.91 11.18 3.93
N PHE A 81 -10.93 10.63 4.67
CA PHE A 81 -9.50 10.98 4.61
C PHE A 81 -8.65 9.71 4.57
N CYS A 82 -8.96 8.82 3.63
CA CYS A 82 -8.51 7.43 3.67
C CYS A 82 -6.99 7.24 3.53
N GLY A 83 -6.25 8.25 3.12
CA GLY A 83 -4.81 8.17 2.97
C GLY A 83 -4.40 6.95 2.16
N SER A 84 -3.53 6.12 2.72
CA SER A 84 -3.11 4.86 2.08
C SER A 84 -4.10 3.70 2.26
N GLY A 85 -5.38 3.96 2.62
CA GLY A 85 -6.46 2.96 2.66
C GLY A 85 -6.34 1.90 3.76
N THR A 86 -5.85 2.25 4.94
CA THR A 86 -5.72 1.29 6.05
C THR A 86 -7.10 0.85 6.55
N VAL A 87 -8.03 1.80 6.73
CA VAL A 87 -9.42 1.51 7.12
C VAL A 87 -10.12 0.67 6.05
N LEU A 88 -9.94 1.03 4.76
CA LEU A 88 -10.58 0.32 3.65
C LEU A 88 -10.14 -1.15 3.58
N LEU A 89 -8.83 -1.41 3.72
CA LEU A 89 -8.33 -2.78 3.70
C LEU A 89 -8.85 -3.59 4.89
N GLU A 90 -8.83 -3.03 6.10
CA GLU A 90 -9.36 -3.72 7.29
C GLU A 90 -10.86 -4.00 7.17
N SER A 91 -11.63 -3.08 6.58
CA SER A 91 -13.06 -3.29 6.31
C SER A 91 -13.29 -4.46 5.36
N ILE A 92 -12.53 -4.53 4.26
CA ILE A 92 -12.64 -5.64 3.31
C ILE A 92 -12.25 -6.98 3.95
N LEU A 93 -11.20 -6.99 4.78
CA LEU A 93 -10.76 -8.19 5.51
C LEU A 93 -11.81 -8.66 6.52
N ALA A 94 -12.57 -7.74 7.09
CA ALA A 94 -13.72 -8.02 7.95
C ALA A 94 -15.03 -8.28 7.19
N ASN A 95 -14.97 -8.46 5.87
CA ASN A 95 -16.13 -8.66 5.00
C ASN A 95 -17.17 -7.53 5.06
N LYS A 96 -16.73 -6.29 5.31
CA LYS A 96 -17.55 -5.09 5.31
C LYS A 96 -17.36 -4.31 4.00
N ARG A 97 -18.39 -3.59 3.54
CA ARG A 97 -18.25 -2.61 2.46
C ARG A 97 -17.63 -1.34 3.00
N ALA A 98 -16.72 -0.74 2.21
CA ALA A 98 -16.08 0.51 2.59
C ALA A 98 -15.95 1.46 1.41
N TYR A 99 -16.07 2.75 1.71
CA TYR A 99 -15.80 3.84 0.79
C TYR A 99 -14.73 4.74 1.39
N GLY A 100 -13.85 5.25 0.55
CA GLY A 100 -12.80 6.17 0.96
C GLY A 100 -12.66 7.33 -0.02
N ALA A 101 -12.28 8.49 0.52
CA ALA A 101 -11.92 9.66 -0.27
C ALA A 101 -10.58 10.21 0.23
N ASP A 102 -9.78 10.77 -0.68
CA ASP A 102 -8.57 11.52 -0.33
C ASP A 102 -8.26 12.52 -1.44
N ALA A 103 -7.78 13.71 -1.06
CA ALA A 103 -7.38 14.75 -2.00
C ALA A 103 -6.07 14.39 -2.73
N ASN A 104 -5.18 13.62 -2.07
CA ASN A 104 -3.89 13.23 -2.63
C ASN A 104 -4.05 12.09 -3.67
N PRO A 105 -3.71 12.33 -4.96
CA PRO A 105 -3.84 11.30 -5.99
C PRO A 105 -2.95 10.06 -5.73
N LEU A 106 -1.80 10.21 -5.08
CA LEU A 106 -0.96 9.08 -4.68
C LEU A 106 -1.64 8.25 -3.59
N ALA A 107 -2.29 8.89 -2.62
CA ALA A 107 -3.05 8.19 -1.59
C ALA A 107 -4.17 7.33 -2.20
N ARG A 108 -4.95 7.92 -3.13
CA ARG A 108 -6.00 7.19 -3.87
C ARG A 108 -5.43 6.00 -4.63
N LEU A 109 -4.34 6.19 -5.38
CA LEU A 109 -3.68 5.09 -6.10
C LEU A 109 -3.22 3.97 -5.15
N ILE A 110 -2.64 4.33 -4.00
CA ILE A 110 -2.22 3.35 -2.99
C ILE A 110 -3.43 2.59 -2.44
N SER A 111 -4.50 3.30 -2.07
CA SER A 111 -5.69 2.68 -1.48
C SER A 111 -6.41 1.76 -2.47
N GLU A 112 -6.57 2.18 -3.74
CA GLU A 112 -7.14 1.34 -4.80
C GLU A 112 -6.34 0.05 -5.00
N VAL A 113 -5.03 0.16 -5.23
CA VAL A 113 -4.17 -1.02 -5.44
C VAL A 113 -4.08 -1.91 -4.21
N LYS A 114 -4.12 -1.33 -3.01
CA LYS A 114 -4.07 -2.06 -1.75
C LYS A 114 -5.31 -2.93 -1.54
N THR A 115 -6.47 -2.43 -1.93
CA THR A 115 -7.76 -3.07 -1.70
C THR A 115 -8.20 -3.99 -2.85
N GLU A 116 -7.54 -3.89 -4.01
CA GLU A 116 -7.84 -4.73 -5.17
C GLU A 116 -7.11 -6.08 -5.10
N TYR A 117 -7.84 -7.14 -5.45
CA TYR A 117 -7.23 -8.46 -5.60
C TYR A 117 -6.75 -8.66 -7.03
N ILE A 118 -5.49 -8.97 -7.19
CA ILE A 118 -4.89 -9.31 -8.49
C ILE A 118 -4.22 -10.68 -8.37
N ASP A 119 -4.56 -11.61 -9.27
CA ASP A 119 -3.91 -12.91 -9.30
C ASP A 119 -2.40 -12.76 -9.50
N PRO A 120 -1.58 -13.36 -8.63
CA PRO A 120 -0.12 -13.34 -8.76
C PRO A 120 0.41 -13.89 -10.09
N VAL A 121 -0.32 -14.79 -10.74
CA VAL A 121 0.05 -15.32 -12.08
C VAL A 121 -0.07 -14.21 -13.12
N ILE A 122 -1.15 -13.43 -13.06
CA ILE A 122 -1.37 -12.29 -13.98
C ILE A 122 -0.28 -11.22 -13.77
N ILE A 123 0.06 -10.94 -12.51
CA ILE A 123 1.15 -9.98 -12.20
C ILE A 123 2.47 -10.45 -12.81
N ARG A 124 2.86 -11.70 -12.60
CA ARG A 124 4.12 -12.26 -13.15
C ARG A 124 4.15 -12.24 -14.68
N LYS A 125 3.04 -12.60 -15.33
CA LYS A 125 2.92 -12.56 -16.78
C LYS A 125 3.12 -11.16 -17.34
N ASN A 126 2.46 -10.16 -16.74
CA ASN A 126 2.58 -8.77 -17.18
C ASN A 126 3.96 -8.18 -16.85
N LEU A 127 4.56 -8.52 -15.70
CA LEU A 127 5.93 -8.13 -15.40
C LEU A 127 6.90 -8.60 -16.51
N LYS A 128 6.84 -9.88 -16.89
CA LYS A 128 7.68 -10.40 -17.96
C LYS A 128 7.50 -9.62 -19.26
N LYS A 129 6.26 -9.34 -19.67
CA LYS A 129 5.95 -8.52 -20.85
C LYS A 129 6.51 -7.09 -20.75
N ILE A 130 6.37 -6.44 -19.58
CA ILE A 130 6.91 -5.10 -19.35
C ILE A 130 8.43 -5.11 -19.52
N LEU A 131 9.12 -6.07 -18.90
CA LEU A 131 10.57 -6.19 -18.99
C LEU A 131 11.05 -6.43 -20.44
N GLU A 132 10.37 -7.32 -21.18
CA GLU A 132 10.68 -7.60 -22.58
C GLU A 132 10.46 -6.38 -23.48
N LYS A 133 9.35 -5.66 -23.29
CA LYS A 133 9.06 -4.43 -24.05
C LYS A 133 10.05 -3.32 -23.70
N SER A 134 10.36 -3.11 -22.43
CA SER A 134 11.28 -2.05 -21.99
C SER A 134 12.69 -2.21 -22.57
N ARG A 135 13.13 -3.44 -22.82
CA ARG A 135 14.44 -3.70 -23.46
C ARG A 135 14.49 -3.30 -24.94
N LYS A 136 13.34 -3.20 -25.59
CA LYS A 136 13.20 -2.84 -27.02
C LYS A 136 12.98 -1.35 -27.23
N VAL A 137 12.77 -0.60 -26.18
CA VAL A 137 12.56 0.86 -26.24
C VAL A 137 13.89 1.54 -25.98
N ASP A 138 14.44 2.19 -26.99
CA ASP A 138 15.72 2.89 -26.87
C ASP A 138 15.57 4.25 -26.18
N ASN A 139 14.48 4.97 -26.47
CA ASN A 139 14.21 6.30 -25.94
C ASN A 139 12.73 6.43 -25.56
N ALA A 140 12.47 7.16 -24.47
CA ALA A 140 11.13 7.56 -24.08
C ALA A 140 11.13 9.05 -23.69
N LYS A 141 10.00 9.71 -23.88
CA LYS A 141 9.85 11.12 -23.47
C LYS A 141 10.06 11.22 -21.96
N ILE A 142 11.09 11.96 -21.58
CA ILE A 142 11.36 12.26 -20.18
C ILE A 142 10.31 13.27 -19.71
N PRO A 143 9.58 13.01 -18.61
CA PRO A 143 8.61 13.95 -18.08
C PRO A 143 9.31 15.23 -17.60
N GLU A 144 8.64 16.36 -17.75
CA GLU A 144 9.11 17.65 -17.24
C GLU A 144 9.01 17.66 -15.71
N ILE A 145 10.11 17.34 -15.04
CA ILE A 145 10.22 17.38 -13.59
C ILE A 145 11.11 18.56 -13.22
N ARG A 146 10.58 19.49 -12.42
CA ARG A 146 11.34 20.63 -11.93
C ARG A 146 12.58 20.13 -11.17
N ASN A 147 13.75 20.65 -11.57
CA ASN A 147 15.05 20.30 -10.97
C ASN A 147 15.34 18.78 -11.01
N SER A 148 14.92 18.09 -12.07
CA SER A 148 15.07 16.63 -12.20
C SER A 148 16.49 16.13 -11.96
N THR A 149 17.51 16.92 -12.32
CA THR A 149 18.94 16.60 -12.12
C THR A 149 19.39 16.63 -10.66
N LEU A 150 18.64 17.29 -9.77
CA LEU A 150 18.89 17.23 -8.33
C LEU A 150 18.32 15.92 -7.71
N TRP A 151 17.32 15.36 -8.35
CA TRP A 151 16.61 14.18 -7.82
C TRP A 151 17.07 12.87 -8.44
N TYR A 152 17.55 12.90 -9.69
CA TYR A 152 17.89 11.68 -10.42
C TYR A 152 19.14 11.86 -11.28
N THR A 153 19.92 10.79 -11.43
CA THR A 153 20.92 10.74 -12.50
C THR A 153 20.22 10.71 -13.87
N LYS A 154 20.88 11.21 -14.91
CA LYS A 154 20.35 11.17 -16.28
C LYS A 154 19.96 9.75 -16.70
N LYS A 155 20.76 8.74 -16.32
CA LYS A 155 20.51 7.32 -16.62
C LYS A 155 19.25 6.82 -15.91
N ALA A 156 19.11 7.06 -14.60
CA ALA A 156 17.93 6.65 -13.84
C ALA A 156 16.65 7.29 -14.39
N LEU A 157 16.71 8.57 -14.75
CA LEU A 157 15.57 9.29 -15.31
C LEU A 157 15.15 8.72 -16.67
N ALA A 158 16.11 8.40 -17.55
CA ALA A 158 15.83 7.78 -18.84
C ALA A 158 15.18 6.39 -18.68
N GLU A 159 15.73 5.55 -17.79
CA GLU A 159 15.20 4.20 -17.55
C GLU A 159 13.81 4.21 -16.89
N LEU A 160 13.57 5.11 -15.92
CA LEU A 160 12.24 5.31 -15.33
C LEU A 160 11.23 5.78 -16.39
N SER A 161 11.64 6.64 -17.32
CA SER A 161 10.78 7.14 -18.41
C SER A 161 10.40 6.02 -19.38
N ILE A 162 11.34 5.12 -19.72
CA ILE A 162 11.06 3.94 -20.53
C ILE A 162 10.06 3.01 -19.82
N LEU A 163 10.29 2.69 -18.54
CA LEU A 163 9.37 1.85 -17.76
C LEU A 163 7.98 2.48 -17.70
N LYS A 164 7.91 3.79 -17.43
CA LYS A 164 6.64 4.52 -17.40
C LYS A 164 5.90 4.42 -18.72
N SER A 165 6.56 4.66 -19.85
CA SER A 165 5.94 4.61 -21.18
C SER A 165 5.36 3.22 -21.50
N VAL A 166 6.06 2.14 -21.11
CA VAL A 166 5.58 0.76 -21.30
C VAL A 166 4.39 0.44 -20.39
N ILE A 167 4.42 0.93 -19.13
CA ILE A 167 3.32 0.73 -18.18
C ILE A 167 2.08 1.54 -18.62
N ASP A 168 2.25 2.77 -19.10
CA ASP A 168 1.14 3.58 -19.61
C ASP A 168 0.44 2.91 -20.80
N GLY A 169 1.16 2.14 -21.60
CA GLY A 169 0.61 1.36 -22.72
C GLY A 169 -0.12 0.07 -22.33
N LEU A 170 -0.31 -0.21 -21.06
CA LEU A 170 -1.11 -1.35 -20.61
C LEU A 170 -2.62 -1.02 -20.72
N THR A 171 -3.37 -1.93 -21.31
CA THR A 171 -4.82 -1.77 -21.53
C THR A 171 -5.65 -2.04 -20.27
N ASP A 172 -5.19 -2.95 -19.42
CA ASP A 172 -5.86 -3.28 -18.15
C ASP A 172 -5.52 -2.20 -17.10
N ASP A 173 -6.53 -1.46 -16.65
CA ASP A 173 -6.37 -0.35 -15.71
C ASP A 173 -5.89 -0.80 -14.33
N THR A 174 -6.40 -1.91 -13.83
CA THR A 174 -6.01 -2.49 -12.54
C THR A 174 -4.53 -2.88 -12.55
N ILE A 175 -4.10 -3.56 -13.61
CA ILE A 175 -2.70 -3.95 -13.79
C ILE A 175 -1.81 -2.73 -13.99
N ARG A 176 -2.27 -1.75 -14.77
CA ARG A 176 -1.54 -0.49 -14.98
C ARG A 176 -1.33 0.25 -13.66
N LYS A 177 -2.37 0.45 -12.85
CA LYS A 177 -2.30 1.08 -11.52
C LYS A 177 -1.35 0.33 -10.59
N PHE A 178 -1.39 -1.00 -10.59
CA PHE A 178 -0.48 -1.81 -9.79
C PHE A 178 0.98 -1.56 -10.16
N PHE A 179 1.33 -1.58 -11.46
CA PHE A 179 2.71 -1.34 -11.91
C PHE A 179 3.12 0.12 -11.76
N MET A 180 2.21 1.10 -11.93
CA MET A 180 2.47 2.51 -11.64
C MET A 180 2.81 2.75 -10.18
N LEU A 181 2.09 2.11 -9.26
CA LEU A 181 2.39 2.20 -7.83
C LEU A 181 3.77 1.62 -7.52
N ASN A 182 4.13 0.49 -8.16
CA ASN A 182 5.46 -0.09 -7.99
C ASN A 182 6.55 0.78 -8.61
N LEU A 183 6.30 1.41 -9.77
CA LEU A 183 7.22 2.39 -10.37
C LEU A 183 7.46 3.57 -9.44
N SER A 184 6.41 4.11 -8.79
CA SER A 184 6.54 5.17 -7.77
C SER A 184 7.44 4.74 -6.61
N ASN A 185 7.34 3.50 -6.16
CA ASN A 185 8.19 2.98 -5.08
C ASN A 185 9.66 2.82 -5.53
N ILE A 186 9.88 2.39 -6.78
CA ILE A 186 11.21 2.27 -7.38
C ILE A 186 11.83 3.65 -7.59
N SER A 187 11.06 4.61 -8.13
CA SER A 187 11.56 5.97 -8.38
C SER A 187 12.07 6.62 -7.10
N ARG A 188 11.37 6.42 -5.97
CA ARG A 188 11.83 6.90 -4.67
C ARG A 188 13.17 6.29 -4.26
N LYS A 189 13.37 4.99 -4.48
CA LYS A 189 14.63 4.29 -4.14
C LYS A 189 15.81 4.72 -5.01
N LEU A 190 15.53 5.12 -6.24
CA LEU A 190 16.52 5.57 -7.22
C LEU A 190 16.78 7.07 -7.16
N SER A 191 16.00 7.79 -6.38
CA SER A 191 16.22 9.23 -6.19
C SER A 191 17.49 9.46 -5.37
N LEU A 192 18.15 10.58 -5.67
CA LEU A 192 19.28 11.10 -4.89
C LEU A 192 18.83 11.78 -3.59
N ALA A 193 17.52 11.76 -3.30
CA ALA A 193 16.96 12.36 -2.09
C ALA A 193 17.37 11.56 -0.85
N GLU A 194 17.71 12.27 0.21
CA GLU A 194 18.01 11.65 1.50
C GLU A 194 16.81 10.91 2.07
N ASN A 195 17.01 9.65 2.42
CA ASN A 195 16.10 8.93 3.31
C ASN A 195 16.58 9.12 4.74
N HIS A 196 15.95 10.04 5.48
CA HIS A 196 16.26 10.27 6.90
C HIS A 196 17.75 10.48 7.20
N PHE A 197 18.35 11.54 6.62
CA PHE A 197 19.75 11.94 6.86
C PHE A 197 20.85 11.04 6.28
N ASN A 198 20.53 9.99 5.57
CA ASN A 198 21.53 9.22 4.83
C ASN A 198 21.38 9.47 3.32
N VAL A 199 22.40 10.02 2.71
CA VAL A 199 22.49 10.16 1.25
C VAL A 199 22.60 8.76 0.66
N CYS A 200 21.52 8.26 0.09
CA CYS A 200 21.56 7.01 -0.65
C CYS A 200 22.14 7.27 -2.05
N HIS A 201 23.45 7.18 -2.19
CA HIS A 201 24.09 7.11 -3.48
C HIS A 201 23.85 5.73 -4.09
N PHE A 202 22.75 5.58 -4.83
CA PHE A 202 22.57 4.42 -5.70
C PHE A 202 23.12 4.75 -7.07
N VAL A 203 24.35 4.32 -7.34
CA VAL A 203 24.86 4.27 -8.69
C VAL A 203 24.25 3.03 -9.33
N VAL A 204 23.13 3.21 -10.03
CA VAL A 204 22.57 2.13 -10.84
C VAL A 204 23.37 2.04 -12.11
N ASN A 205 24.29 1.10 -12.16
CA ASN A 205 25.21 0.96 -13.29
C ASN A 205 24.63 0.13 -14.45
N ASP A 206 23.46 -0.54 -14.29
CA ASP A 206 22.90 -1.40 -15.31
C ASP A 206 21.35 -1.45 -15.23
N ARG A 207 20.68 -1.46 -16.41
CA ARG A 207 19.24 -1.72 -16.56
C ARG A 207 18.81 -3.03 -15.86
N LYS A 208 19.67 -4.03 -15.82
CA LYS A 208 19.40 -5.30 -15.14
C LYS A 208 19.16 -5.12 -13.65
N ILE A 209 19.83 -4.18 -12.99
CA ILE A 209 19.68 -3.95 -11.55
C ILE A 209 18.31 -3.34 -11.25
N LEU A 210 17.88 -2.32 -12.01
CA LEU A 210 16.54 -1.74 -11.88
C LEU A 210 15.43 -2.77 -12.07
N LEU A 211 15.58 -3.58 -13.11
CA LEU A 211 14.62 -4.63 -13.42
C LEU A 211 14.67 -5.76 -12.38
N GLN A 212 15.84 -6.11 -11.85
CA GLN A 212 16.02 -7.10 -10.80
C GLN A 212 15.46 -6.63 -9.46
N GLU A 213 15.66 -5.36 -9.08
CA GLU A 213 15.05 -4.79 -7.87
C GLU A 213 13.53 -4.71 -7.98
N SER A 214 13.01 -4.35 -9.15
CA SER A 214 11.57 -4.40 -9.44
C SER A 214 11.02 -5.81 -9.24
N TYR A 215 11.73 -6.82 -9.75
CA TYR A 215 11.38 -8.22 -9.59
C TYR A 215 11.40 -8.66 -8.12
N ASN A 216 12.44 -8.30 -7.39
CA ASN A 216 12.57 -8.66 -5.97
C ASN A 216 11.49 -8.00 -5.11
N ILE A 217 11.19 -6.70 -5.33
CA ILE A 217 10.13 -5.99 -4.62
C ILE A 217 8.75 -6.60 -4.95
N LEU A 218 8.51 -6.89 -6.22
CA LEU A 218 7.27 -7.51 -6.67
C LEU A 218 7.13 -8.95 -6.19
N SER A 219 8.22 -9.74 -6.20
CA SER A 219 8.20 -11.13 -5.71
C SER A 219 7.93 -11.22 -4.21
N ILE A 220 8.52 -10.35 -3.40
CA ILE A 220 8.24 -10.26 -1.95
C ILE A 220 6.76 -9.91 -1.70
N LYS A 221 6.21 -8.94 -2.45
CA LYS A 221 4.82 -8.53 -2.30
C LYS A 221 3.81 -9.57 -2.82
N ILE A 222 4.18 -10.29 -3.88
CA ILE A 222 3.38 -11.41 -4.41
C ILE A 222 3.36 -12.58 -3.41
N THR A 223 4.47 -12.85 -2.74
CA THR A 223 4.56 -13.91 -1.74
C THR A 223 3.67 -13.58 -0.53
N ASN A 224 3.65 -12.33 -0.10
CA ASN A 224 2.76 -11.88 0.98
C ASN A 224 1.26 -11.95 0.62
N LYS A 225 0.90 -11.83 -0.68
CA LYS A 225 -0.47 -12.06 -1.15
C LYS A 225 -0.89 -13.53 -1.21
N LYS A 226 0.04 -14.47 -1.24
CA LYS A 226 -0.27 -15.92 -1.22
C LYS A 226 -0.69 -16.46 0.15
N GLN A 227 -0.56 -15.68 1.20
CA GLN A 227 -0.94 -16.05 2.57
C GLN A 227 -2.36 -15.57 2.95
N CYS A 228 -3.11 -15.04 1.98
CA CYS A 228 -4.52 -14.68 2.13
C CYS A 228 -5.45 -15.83 1.70
#